data_18482c54a1ae13946ddbdacf1ab25625
#
_entry.id   18482c54a1ae13946ddbdacf1ab25625
#
_cell.length_a   1.000
_cell.length_b   1.000
_cell.length_c   1.000
_cell.angle_alpha   90.00
_cell.angle_beta   90.00
_cell.angle_gamma   90.00
#
_symmetry.space_group_name_H-M   'P 1'
#
loop_
_entity.id
_entity.type
_entity.pdbx_description
1 polymer ?
#
loop_
_entity_poly.entity_id
_entity_poly.type
_entity_poly.pdbx_seq_one_letter_code
_entity_poly.pdbx_strand_id
1 'polypeptide(L)'
;MITKDGRDTPIENLTQDNYIVPKGEEQSYHAVIEVVQYDQKTGKKISKPRVQKFGKKQFETNVLNCMKKQGYKVTILHDPNAWIKEQQEKAAKTKAQQAEEKAKAEQEKFDAAVAAAVAKVLAERDAANKPEQDAEKKPGRPKKETTE
;
A
#
# COMPACT_ATOMS: atom_id res chain seq x y z
N MET A 1 -22.12 -10.36 -18.65
CA MET A 1 -21.63 -10.28 -17.25
C MET A 1 -20.83 -8.99 -17.10
N ILE A 2 -21.12 -8.18 -16.09
CA ILE A 2 -20.43 -6.89 -15.91
C ILE A 2 -18.97 -7.16 -15.48
N THR A 3 -18.02 -6.59 -16.20
CA THR A 3 -16.59 -6.72 -15.96
C THR A 3 -16.06 -5.51 -15.17
N LYS A 4 -14.79 -5.56 -14.75
CA LYS A 4 -14.10 -4.44 -14.08
C LYS A 4 -14.16 -3.13 -14.87
N ASP A 5 -14.25 -3.23 -16.18
CA ASP A 5 -14.34 -2.07 -17.08
C ASP A 5 -15.78 -1.54 -17.23
N GLY A 6 -16.75 -2.09 -16.47
CA GLY A 6 -18.16 -1.72 -16.55
C GLY A 6 -18.87 -2.15 -17.83
N ARG A 7 -18.25 -2.99 -18.66
CA ARG A 7 -18.82 -3.48 -19.91
C ARG A 7 -19.50 -4.83 -19.71
N ASP A 8 -20.57 -5.05 -20.45
CA ASP A 8 -21.22 -6.37 -20.48
C ASP A 8 -20.44 -7.27 -21.44
N THR A 9 -19.65 -8.18 -20.85
CA THR A 9 -18.76 -9.06 -21.59
C THR A 9 -19.33 -10.47 -21.64
N PRO A 10 -19.35 -11.14 -22.82
CA PRO A 10 -19.75 -12.54 -22.94
C PRO A 10 -18.84 -13.44 -22.06
N ILE A 11 -19.40 -14.53 -21.55
CA ILE A 11 -18.70 -15.46 -20.65
C ILE A 11 -17.44 -16.03 -21.32
N GLU A 12 -17.46 -16.18 -22.63
CA GLU A 12 -16.35 -16.71 -23.45
C GLU A 12 -15.10 -15.82 -23.44
N ASN A 13 -15.30 -14.52 -23.23
CA ASN A 13 -14.24 -13.51 -23.25
C ASN A 13 -13.82 -13.06 -21.83
N LEU A 14 -14.27 -13.77 -20.80
CA LEU A 14 -13.85 -13.50 -19.43
C LEU A 14 -12.41 -13.98 -19.20
N THR A 15 -11.62 -13.14 -18.58
CA THR A 15 -10.22 -13.37 -18.18
C THR A 15 -10.03 -13.02 -16.72
N GLN A 16 -8.88 -13.37 -16.14
CA GLN A 16 -8.54 -12.95 -14.77
C GLN A 16 -8.52 -11.43 -14.60
N ASP A 17 -8.15 -10.71 -15.65
CA ASP A 17 -7.98 -9.25 -15.59
C ASP A 17 -9.32 -8.52 -15.57
N ASN A 18 -10.32 -9.03 -16.30
CA ASN A 18 -11.62 -8.38 -16.44
C ASN A 18 -12.71 -8.93 -15.52
N TYR A 19 -12.50 -10.08 -14.89
CA TYR A 19 -13.49 -10.72 -14.05
C TYR A 19 -13.61 -10.04 -12.68
N ILE A 20 -14.84 -9.76 -12.25
CA ILE A 20 -15.14 -9.27 -10.91
C ILE A 20 -15.52 -10.45 -10.03
N VAL A 21 -14.74 -10.70 -9.00
CA VAL A 21 -15.07 -11.71 -7.99
C VAL A 21 -16.23 -11.18 -7.14
N PRO A 22 -17.30 -11.97 -6.97
CA PRO A 22 -18.39 -11.59 -6.08
C PRO A 22 -17.90 -11.40 -4.65
N LYS A 23 -18.43 -10.40 -3.97
CA LYS A 23 -18.06 -10.08 -2.59
C LYS A 23 -18.36 -11.26 -1.66
N GLY A 24 -17.37 -11.69 -0.91
CA GLY A 24 -17.45 -12.85 -0.02
C GLY A 24 -17.08 -14.19 -0.67
N GLU A 25 -16.69 -14.19 -1.93
CA GLU A 25 -16.27 -15.39 -2.66
C GLU A 25 -14.77 -15.40 -3.01
N GLU A 26 -14.01 -14.47 -2.44
CA GLU A 26 -12.59 -14.26 -2.74
C GLU A 26 -11.71 -15.49 -2.37
N GLN A 27 -12.19 -16.34 -1.46
CA GLN A 27 -11.49 -17.56 -1.04
C GLN A 27 -11.82 -18.78 -1.91
N SER A 28 -12.62 -18.61 -2.95
CA SER A 28 -13.04 -19.68 -3.85
C SER A 28 -12.39 -19.53 -5.22
N TYR A 29 -12.13 -20.67 -5.89
CA TYR A 29 -11.74 -20.66 -7.28
C TYR A 29 -12.94 -20.34 -8.17
N HIS A 30 -12.76 -19.46 -9.13
CA HIS A 30 -13.74 -19.20 -10.18
C HIS A 30 -13.13 -19.56 -11.52
N ALA A 31 -13.84 -20.37 -12.28
CA ALA A 31 -13.38 -20.79 -13.61
C ALA A 31 -14.54 -20.84 -14.61
N VAL A 32 -14.23 -20.51 -15.86
CA VAL A 32 -15.11 -20.81 -16.99
C VAL A 32 -14.81 -22.21 -17.44
N ILE A 33 -15.83 -23.05 -17.48
CA ILE A 33 -15.75 -24.39 -18.01
C ILE A 33 -16.58 -24.44 -19.28
N GLU A 34 -15.94 -24.78 -20.38
CA GLU A 34 -16.60 -25.00 -21.66
C GLU A 34 -16.99 -26.48 -21.78
N VAL A 35 -18.27 -26.75 -21.56
CA VAL A 35 -18.82 -28.10 -21.70
C VAL A 35 -19.20 -28.32 -23.15
N VAL A 36 -18.51 -29.25 -23.79
CA VAL A 36 -18.84 -29.68 -25.14
C VAL A 36 -19.97 -30.68 -25.08
N GLN A 37 -21.11 -30.34 -25.65
CA GLN A 37 -22.23 -31.25 -25.85
C GLN A 37 -22.51 -31.40 -27.34
N TYR A 38 -22.94 -32.60 -27.74
CA TYR A 38 -23.41 -32.81 -29.08
C TYR A 38 -24.94 -32.88 -29.08
N ASP A 39 -25.55 -32.13 -29.98
CA ASP A 39 -26.98 -32.24 -30.19
C ASP A 39 -27.32 -33.62 -30.75
N GLN A 40 -28.12 -34.39 -30.03
CA GLN A 40 -28.49 -35.74 -30.42
C GLN A 40 -29.26 -35.81 -31.75
N LYS A 41 -29.96 -34.73 -32.13
CA LYS A 41 -30.74 -34.71 -33.38
C LYS A 41 -29.94 -34.28 -34.60
N THR A 42 -29.01 -33.35 -34.41
CA THR A 42 -28.26 -32.73 -35.53
C THR A 42 -26.80 -33.12 -35.59
N GLY A 43 -26.30 -33.79 -34.54
CA GLY A 43 -24.86 -34.13 -34.40
C GLY A 43 -23.95 -32.91 -34.26
N LYS A 44 -24.52 -31.70 -34.16
CA LYS A 44 -23.72 -30.49 -34.07
C LYS A 44 -23.17 -30.32 -32.66
N LYS A 45 -21.91 -29.93 -32.62
CA LYS A 45 -21.22 -29.57 -31.39
C LYS A 45 -21.82 -28.28 -30.81
N ILE A 46 -22.37 -28.35 -29.59
CA ILE A 46 -22.87 -27.24 -28.84
C ILE A 46 -21.89 -27.00 -27.68
N SER A 47 -21.23 -25.88 -27.70
CA SER A 47 -20.37 -25.44 -26.58
C SER A 47 -21.11 -24.42 -25.75
N LYS A 48 -21.26 -24.68 -24.44
CA LYS A 48 -21.88 -23.74 -23.49
C LYS A 48 -20.89 -23.43 -22.39
N PRO A 49 -20.21 -22.29 -22.45
CA PRO A 49 -19.34 -21.84 -21.39
C PRO A 49 -20.18 -21.47 -20.14
N ARG A 50 -19.72 -21.87 -18.98
CA ARG A 50 -20.34 -21.55 -17.70
C ARG A 50 -19.28 -21.12 -16.69
N VAL A 51 -19.57 -20.07 -15.96
CA VAL A 51 -18.77 -19.69 -14.79
C VAL A 51 -19.19 -20.58 -13.63
N GLN A 52 -18.23 -21.26 -13.03
CA GLN A 52 -18.47 -22.12 -11.86
C GLN A 52 -17.49 -21.77 -10.75
N LYS A 53 -17.99 -21.89 -9.52
CA LYS A 53 -17.25 -21.69 -8.29
C LYS A 53 -16.86 -23.05 -7.70
N PHE A 54 -15.64 -23.14 -7.19
CA PHE A 54 -15.08 -24.34 -6.59
C PHE A 54 -14.33 -24.01 -5.31
N GLY A 55 -14.50 -24.87 -4.31
CA GLY A 55 -13.56 -24.92 -3.18
C GLY A 55 -12.21 -25.48 -3.62
N LYS A 56 -11.15 -25.22 -2.85
CA LYS A 56 -9.77 -25.63 -3.19
C LYS A 56 -9.66 -27.13 -3.53
N LYS A 57 -10.11 -28.00 -2.65
CA LYS A 57 -10.06 -29.45 -2.87
C LYS A 57 -10.87 -29.89 -4.11
N GLN A 58 -12.05 -29.29 -4.28
CA GLN A 58 -12.91 -29.56 -5.42
C GLN A 58 -12.27 -29.13 -6.74
N PHE A 59 -11.61 -27.97 -6.77
CA PHE A 59 -10.90 -27.48 -7.93
C PHE A 59 -9.75 -28.41 -8.32
N GLU A 60 -8.93 -28.80 -7.38
CA GLU A 60 -7.80 -29.71 -7.61
C GLU A 60 -8.26 -31.09 -8.11
N THR A 61 -9.29 -31.66 -7.48
CA THR A 61 -9.76 -33.01 -7.83
C THR A 61 -10.60 -33.01 -9.11
N ASN A 62 -11.61 -32.17 -9.19
CA ASN A 62 -12.58 -32.24 -10.29
C ASN A 62 -12.10 -31.49 -11.54
N VAL A 63 -11.53 -30.30 -11.37
CA VAL A 63 -11.15 -29.47 -12.51
C VAL A 63 -9.80 -29.89 -13.07
N LEU A 64 -8.76 -29.93 -12.23
CA LEU A 64 -7.41 -30.25 -12.71
C LEU A 64 -7.23 -31.73 -13.06
N ASN A 65 -7.73 -32.63 -12.22
CA ASN A 65 -7.51 -34.07 -12.43
C ASN A 65 -8.53 -34.74 -13.34
N CYS A 66 -9.78 -34.27 -13.37
CA CYS A 66 -10.83 -34.87 -14.21
C CYS A 66 -11.08 -34.07 -15.48
N MET A 67 -11.56 -32.82 -15.35
CA MET A 67 -12.02 -32.07 -16.51
C MET A 67 -10.92 -31.73 -17.50
N LYS A 68 -9.75 -31.28 -17.05
CA LYS A 68 -8.60 -31.02 -17.93
C LYS A 68 -8.12 -32.30 -18.65
N LYS A 69 -8.08 -33.43 -17.94
CA LYS A 69 -7.69 -34.72 -18.54
C LYS A 69 -8.71 -35.24 -19.55
N GLN A 70 -9.98 -34.87 -19.38
CA GLN A 70 -11.06 -35.23 -20.31
C GLN A 70 -11.18 -34.27 -21.50
N GLY A 71 -10.28 -33.28 -21.60
CA GLY A 71 -10.26 -32.35 -22.73
C GLY A 71 -11.25 -31.16 -22.62
N TYR A 72 -11.81 -30.91 -21.43
CA TYR A 72 -12.60 -29.70 -21.21
C TYR A 72 -11.71 -28.47 -21.25
N LYS A 73 -12.17 -27.41 -21.91
CA LYS A 73 -11.49 -26.13 -21.86
C LYS A 73 -11.85 -25.45 -20.55
N VAL A 74 -10.84 -25.22 -19.71
CA VAL A 74 -10.98 -24.57 -18.40
C VAL A 74 -10.17 -23.30 -18.41
N THR A 75 -10.81 -22.16 -18.19
CA THR A 75 -10.17 -20.85 -18.03
C THR A 75 -10.34 -20.40 -16.59
N ILE A 76 -9.26 -20.27 -15.83
CA ILE A 76 -9.29 -19.83 -14.44
C ILE A 76 -9.49 -18.33 -14.43
N LEU A 77 -10.55 -17.85 -13.79
CA LEU A 77 -10.87 -16.43 -13.63
C LEU A 77 -10.34 -15.85 -12.33
N HIS A 78 -10.33 -16.65 -11.26
CA HIS A 78 -9.85 -16.26 -9.96
C HIS A 78 -9.17 -17.41 -9.24
N ASP A 79 -7.95 -17.16 -8.76
CA ASP A 79 -7.18 -18.05 -7.90
C ASP A 79 -7.04 -17.43 -6.51
N PRO A 80 -7.70 -18.00 -5.49
CA PRO A 80 -7.65 -17.48 -4.13
C PRO A 80 -6.24 -17.49 -3.53
N ASN A 81 -5.36 -18.40 -3.96
CA ASN A 81 -3.99 -18.40 -3.42
C ASN A 81 -3.19 -17.21 -3.96
N ALA A 82 -3.33 -16.88 -5.23
CA ALA A 82 -2.70 -15.69 -5.82
C ALA A 82 -3.24 -14.42 -5.18
N TRP A 83 -4.55 -14.32 -4.97
CA TRP A 83 -5.19 -13.19 -4.32
C TRP A 83 -4.72 -13.01 -2.86
N ILE A 84 -4.66 -14.09 -2.05
CA ILE A 84 -4.16 -14.03 -0.67
C ILE A 84 -2.72 -13.52 -0.63
N LYS A 85 -1.87 -14.02 -1.54
CA LYS A 85 -0.48 -13.60 -1.64
C LYS A 85 -0.36 -12.11 -1.97
N GLU A 86 -1.13 -11.64 -2.93
CA GLU A 86 -1.18 -10.22 -3.30
C GLU A 86 -1.65 -9.33 -2.13
N GLN A 87 -2.65 -9.77 -1.36
CA GLN A 87 -3.11 -9.04 -0.17
C GLN A 87 -2.04 -8.99 0.92
N GLN A 88 -1.31 -10.08 1.14
CA GLN A 88 -0.20 -10.12 2.08
C GLN A 88 0.93 -9.18 1.67
N GLU A 89 1.28 -9.14 0.38
CA GLU A 89 2.29 -8.22 -0.15
C GLU A 89 1.87 -6.75 -0.02
N LYS A 90 0.61 -6.44 -0.31
CA LYS A 90 0.05 -5.09 -0.11
C LYS A 90 0.09 -4.69 1.36
N ALA A 91 -0.33 -5.57 2.26
CA ALA A 91 -0.30 -5.32 3.69
C ALA A 91 1.13 -5.13 4.23
N ALA A 92 2.09 -5.90 3.73
CA ALA A 92 3.50 -5.76 4.09
C ALA A 92 4.08 -4.42 3.62
N LYS A 93 3.78 -4.00 2.37
CA LYS A 93 4.20 -2.70 1.84
C LYS A 93 3.61 -1.54 2.64
N THR A 94 2.33 -1.61 2.99
CA THR A 94 1.67 -0.57 3.79
C THR A 94 2.29 -0.47 5.18
N LYS A 95 2.59 -1.60 5.83
CA LYS A 95 3.27 -1.62 7.13
C LYS A 95 4.69 -1.05 7.05
N ALA A 96 5.43 -1.37 6.00
CA ALA A 96 6.77 -0.83 5.79
C ALA A 96 6.75 0.70 5.58
N GLN A 97 5.82 1.20 4.79
CA GLN A 97 5.63 2.64 4.59
C GLN A 97 5.26 3.36 5.89
N GLN A 98 4.34 2.81 6.68
CA GLN A 98 3.97 3.38 7.97
C GLN A 98 5.12 3.36 8.98
N ALA A 99 5.97 2.33 8.96
CA ALA A 99 7.14 2.25 9.82
C ALA A 99 8.20 3.32 9.42
N GLU A 100 8.41 3.50 8.13
CA GLU A 100 9.33 4.51 7.61
C GLU A 100 8.84 5.94 7.92
N GLU A 101 7.54 6.20 7.77
CA GLU A 101 6.94 7.49 8.10
C GLU A 101 7.06 7.81 9.59
N LYS A 102 6.81 6.82 10.46
CA LYS A 102 7.00 6.97 11.91
C LYS A 102 8.46 7.24 12.28
N ALA A 103 9.39 6.51 11.65
CA ALA A 103 10.82 6.73 11.90
C ALA A 103 11.27 8.13 11.49
N LYS A 104 10.79 8.64 10.34
CA LYS A 104 11.05 10.01 9.90
C LYS A 104 10.47 11.04 10.87
N ALA A 105 9.23 10.84 11.33
CA ALA A 105 8.59 11.74 12.28
C ALA A 105 9.30 11.75 13.66
N GLU A 106 9.84 10.62 14.10
CA GLU A 106 10.66 10.55 15.33
C GLU A 106 12.01 11.24 15.14
N GLN A 107 12.65 11.06 13.99
CA GLN A 107 13.89 11.73 13.65
C GLN A 107 13.71 13.27 13.64
N GLU A 108 12.67 13.77 12.98
CA GLU A 108 12.37 15.20 12.95
C GLU A 108 12.12 15.78 14.34
N LYS A 109 11.43 15.04 15.21
CA LYS A 109 11.23 15.45 16.61
C LYS A 109 12.54 15.50 17.39
N PHE A 110 13.39 14.50 17.17
CA PHE A 110 14.71 14.46 17.80
C PHE A 110 15.59 15.62 17.32
N ASP A 111 15.65 15.87 16.02
CA ASP A 111 16.41 16.95 15.44
C ASP A 111 15.92 18.32 15.91
N ALA A 112 14.60 18.51 16.02
CA ALA A 112 14.02 19.73 16.59
C ALA A 112 14.36 19.91 18.08
N ALA A 113 14.36 18.84 18.87
CA ALA A 113 14.75 18.88 20.26
C ALA A 113 16.24 19.22 20.45
N VAL A 114 17.10 18.64 19.63
CA VAL A 114 18.54 18.94 19.60
C VAL A 114 18.78 20.39 19.21
N ALA A 115 18.13 20.88 18.16
CA ALA A 115 18.24 22.27 17.73
C ALA A 115 17.80 23.25 18.82
N ALA A 116 16.71 22.96 19.53
CA ALA A 116 16.23 23.77 20.67
C ALA A 116 17.21 23.76 21.84
N ALA A 117 17.82 22.61 22.16
CA ALA A 117 18.82 22.51 23.21
C ALA A 117 20.10 23.29 22.87
N VAL A 118 20.57 23.20 21.63
CA VAL A 118 21.73 23.96 21.16
C VAL A 118 21.46 25.47 21.19
N ALA A 119 20.29 25.91 20.74
CA ALA A 119 19.90 27.31 20.78
C ALA A 119 19.88 27.86 22.23
N LYS A 120 19.43 27.04 23.19
CA LYS A 120 19.40 27.39 24.60
C LYS A 120 20.80 27.56 25.19
N VAL A 121 21.70 26.64 24.89
CA VAL A 121 23.10 26.70 25.33
C VAL A 121 23.83 27.91 24.73
N LEU A 122 23.57 28.22 23.45
CA LEU A 122 24.14 29.42 22.81
C LEU A 122 23.63 30.71 23.45
N ALA A 123 22.34 30.81 23.74
CA ALA A 123 21.76 31.96 24.40
C ALA A 123 22.31 32.15 25.81
N GLU A 124 22.53 31.10 26.60
CA GLU A 124 23.16 31.16 27.92
C GLU A 124 24.63 31.58 27.83
N ARG A 125 25.36 31.14 26.83
CA ARG A 125 26.75 31.53 26.58
C ARG A 125 26.86 33.00 26.19
N ASP A 126 25.97 33.47 25.33
CA ASP A 126 25.95 34.89 24.93
C ASP A 126 25.53 35.82 26.09
N ALA A 127 24.65 35.35 26.97
CA ALA A 127 24.30 36.06 28.19
C ALA A 127 25.44 36.14 29.22
N ALA A 128 26.25 35.06 29.31
CA ALA A 128 27.42 35.02 30.19
C ALA A 128 28.62 35.81 29.65
N ASN A 129 28.63 36.10 28.35
CA ASN A 129 29.74 36.78 27.68
C ASN A 129 29.44 38.28 27.41
N LYS A 130 28.40 38.85 28.04
CA LYS A 130 28.11 40.28 27.99
C LYS A 130 29.18 41.01 28.80
N PRO A 131 30.10 41.80 28.18
CA PRO A 131 31.05 42.55 28.95
C PRO A 131 30.34 43.59 29.78
N GLU A 132 30.62 43.65 31.09
CA GLU A 132 30.25 44.74 31.97
C GLU A 132 30.92 46.04 31.45
N GLN A 133 30.24 46.73 30.57
CA GLN A 133 30.53 48.10 30.22
C GLN A 133 29.51 48.98 30.91
N ASP A 134 29.65 49.15 32.22
CA ASP A 134 29.12 50.32 32.94
C ASP A 134 29.71 50.34 34.36
N ALA A 135 30.96 50.74 34.45
CA ALA A 135 31.46 51.29 35.70
C ALA A 135 32.56 52.30 35.39
N GLU A 136 32.34 53.49 35.88
CA GLU A 136 33.30 54.59 36.06
C GLU A 136 33.39 55.65 34.95
N LYS A 137 32.35 56.49 34.90
CA LYS A 137 32.58 57.91 34.69
C LYS A 137 32.80 58.54 36.05
N LYS A 138 34.06 58.77 36.46
CA LYS A 138 34.45 59.68 37.53
C LYS A 138 34.27 61.11 37.04
N PRO A 139 33.57 62.02 37.83
CA PRO A 139 33.48 63.38 37.45
C PRO A 139 34.82 64.10 37.69
N GLY A 140 35.27 64.81 36.66
CA GLY A 140 36.51 65.60 36.66
C GLY A 140 36.44 66.73 37.67
N ARG A 141 37.50 66.86 38.44
CA ARG A 141 37.80 67.88 39.43
C ARG A 141 37.95 69.30 38.77
N PRO A 142 37.39 70.33 39.28
CA PRO A 142 37.53 71.69 38.71
C PRO A 142 38.96 72.22 38.90
N LYS A 143 39.53 72.80 37.87
CA LYS A 143 40.78 73.55 37.93
C LYS A 143 40.55 74.86 38.63
N LYS A 144 41.32 75.15 39.68
CA LYS A 144 41.50 76.43 40.28
C LYS A 144 42.20 77.40 39.33
N GLU A 145 41.59 78.51 39.04
CA GLU A 145 42.25 79.67 38.49
C GLU A 145 43.18 80.24 39.59
N THR A 146 44.35 80.54 39.18
CA THR A 146 45.25 81.45 39.97
C THR A 146 45.68 82.60 39.07
N THR A 147 45.23 83.76 39.41
CA THR A 147 45.65 85.06 38.97
C THR A 147 47.15 85.35 39.33
N GLU A 148 47.91 85.81 38.38
CA GLU A 148 48.69 87.01 38.34
C GLU A 148 49.35 87.19 37.03
#